data_d5cd1e73bba348f9a713ed3fbd960bd2
#
_entry.id   d5cd1e73bba348f9a713ed3fbd960bd2
#
_cell.length_a   1.000
_cell.length_b   1.000
_cell.length_c   1.000
_cell.angle_alpha   90.00
_cell.angle_beta   90.00
_cell.angle_gamma   90.00
#
_symmetry.space_group_name_H-M   'P 1'
#
loop_
_entity.id
_entity.type
_entity.pdbx_description
1 polymer ?
#
loop_
_entity_poly.entity_id
_entity_poly.type
_entity_poly.pdbx_seq_one_letter_code
_entity_poly.pdbx_strand_id
1 'polypeptide(L)'
;MLKAVSLTKIYQEGPPALDRLDLTVPPGEVFCLLGPNGAGKTTTVQLFLNFVQPTSGQSLVGGIDSARDPLAARRLLAYIPENVNLYGKLSGLENLEYFNALATGQRLEDAPLRALLRQAGLPDEAAGRPVSGYSKGMRQKVGIAIALAKKARALLLDEPTSGLDPLAANEFARLIEELRQQGLAILMVTHDLFLAQQCGTRVGIMQRGKLVATLDTASTDHLSLERAYLDASSMEAA
;
A
#
# COMPACT_ATOMS: atom_id res chain seq x y z
N MET A 1 -0.82 14.05 -0.43
CA MET A 1 -0.41 13.40 0.83
C MET A 1 0.90 12.66 0.65
N LEU A 2 1.00 11.76 -0.32
CA LEU A 2 2.27 11.16 -0.76
C LEU A 2 2.77 11.92 -1.99
N LYS A 3 4.08 12.22 -2.06
CA LYS A 3 4.66 12.87 -3.22
C LYS A 3 6.11 12.38 -3.43
N ALA A 4 6.41 11.91 -4.63
CA ALA A 4 7.77 11.73 -5.13
C ALA A 4 8.11 12.91 -6.03
N VAL A 5 9.30 13.47 -5.88
CA VAL A 5 9.80 14.61 -6.67
C VAL A 5 11.15 14.21 -7.27
N SER A 6 11.16 13.97 -8.58
CA SER A 6 12.32 13.50 -9.34
C SER A 6 13.11 12.40 -8.62
N LEU A 7 12.35 11.48 -7.98
CA LEU A 7 12.88 10.49 -7.07
C LEU A 7 13.66 9.43 -7.83
N THR A 8 14.94 9.27 -7.49
CA THR A 8 15.87 8.38 -8.19
C THR A 8 16.55 7.44 -7.20
N LYS A 9 16.67 6.16 -7.60
CA LYS A 9 17.42 5.16 -6.85
C LYS A 9 18.29 4.32 -7.78
N ILE A 10 19.58 4.32 -7.50
CA ILE A 10 20.58 3.45 -8.12
C ILE A 10 21.16 2.56 -7.01
N TYR A 11 21.14 1.25 -7.21
CA TYR A 11 21.78 0.27 -6.33
C TYR A 11 23.12 -0.10 -6.95
N GLN A 12 24.21 0.23 -6.28
CA GLN A 12 25.58 -0.03 -6.77
C GLN A 12 25.83 0.58 -8.17
N GLU A 13 26.69 -0.06 -8.99
CA GLU A 13 26.89 0.31 -10.39
C GLU A 13 25.88 -0.42 -11.27
N GLY A 14 24.96 0.33 -11.89
CA GLY A 14 23.93 -0.28 -12.75
C GLY A 14 22.87 0.71 -13.21
N PRO A 15 21.89 0.26 -13.98
CA PRO A 15 20.76 1.09 -14.37
C PRO A 15 19.95 1.49 -13.14
N PRO A 16 19.33 2.67 -13.16
CA PRO A 16 18.49 3.11 -12.06
C PRO A 16 17.30 2.15 -11.85
N ALA A 17 17.13 1.68 -10.61
CA ALA A 17 15.93 0.96 -10.19
C ALA A 17 14.73 1.90 -10.14
N LEU A 18 14.95 3.20 -9.98
CA LEU A 18 13.97 4.26 -10.09
C LEU A 18 14.66 5.48 -10.74
N ASP A 19 14.11 6.00 -11.83
CA ASP A 19 14.67 7.10 -12.61
C ASP A 19 13.70 8.28 -12.65
N ARG A 20 13.97 9.30 -11.81
CA ARG A 20 13.25 10.59 -11.73
C ARG A 20 11.73 10.43 -11.65
N LEU A 21 11.27 9.54 -10.77
CA LEU A 21 9.83 9.36 -10.55
C LEU A 21 9.21 10.65 -9.99
N ASP A 22 8.21 11.17 -10.70
CA ASP A 22 7.28 12.18 -10.22
C ASP A 22 5.91 11.55 -10.01
N LEU A 23 5.43 11.57 -8.77
CA LEU A 23 4.17 10.96 -8.36
C LEU A 23 3.53 11.79 -7.26
N THR A 24 2.22 11.98 -7.33
CA THR A 24 1.45 12.62 -6.24
C THR A 24 0.18 11.84 -5.99
N VAL A 25 -0.06 11.50 -4.71
CA VAL A 25 -1.30 10.87 -4.23
C VAL A 25 -1.91 11.80 -3.19
N PRO A 26 -2.94 12.58 -3.51
CA PRO A 26 -3.65 13.43 -2.57
C PRO A 26 -4.50 12.60 -1.59
N PRO A 27 -5.00 13.20 -0.50
CA PRO A 27 -6.01 12.55 0.35
C PRO A 27 -7.26 12.16 -0.46
N GLY A 28 -7.84 11.00 -0.15
CA GLY A 28 -9.04 10.50 -0.83
C GLY A 28 -8.76 9.94 -2.22
N GLU A 29 -7.54 9.56 -2.52
CA GLU A 29 -7.15 8.94 -3.78
C GLU A 29 -6.51 7.57 -3.55
N VAL A 30 -6.83 6.61 -4.43
CA VAL A 30 -6.11 5.34 -4.58
C VAL A 30 -5.31 5.39 -5.87
N PHE A 31 -3.99 5.47 -5.77
CA PHE A 31 -3.09 5.38 -6.91
C PHE A 31 -2.53 3.96 -7.00
N CYS A 32 -2.89 3.23 -8.06
CA CYS A 32 -2.38 1.90 -8.32
C CYS A 32 -1.14 1.97 -9.21
N LEU A 33 -0.04 1.40 -8.74
CA LEU A 33 1.24 1.36 -9.46
C LEU A 33 1.41 -0.03 -10.05
N LEU A 34 1.21 -0.15 -11.36
CA LEU A 34 1.36 -1.37 -12.13
C LEU A 34 2.74 -1.47 -12.79
N GLY A 35 3.15 -2.67 -13.14
CA GLY A 35 4.36 -2.92 -13.92
C GLY A 35 4.93 -4.31 -13.67
N PRO A 36 5.82 -4.79 -14.56
CA PRO A 36 6.47 -6.08 -14.39
C PRO A 36 7.40 -6.13 -13.17
N ASN A 37 7.90 -7.32 -12.85
CA ASN A 37 8.91 -7.47 -11.82
C ASN A 37 10.18 -6.69 -12.21
N GLY A 38 10.77 -5.99 -11.23
CA GLY A 38 11.94 -5.13 -11.48
C GLY A 38 11.61 -3.74 -12.04
N ALA A 39 10.33 -3.39 -12.28
CA ALA A 39 9.95 -2.07 -12.80
C ALA A 39 10.20 -0.90 -11.83
N GLY A 40 10.53 -1.17 -10.54
CA GLY A 40 10.81 -0.13 -9.53
C GLY A 40 9.68 0.07 -8.50
N LYS A 41 8.59 -0.71 -8.58
CA LYS A 41 7.42 -0.58 -7.69
C LYS A 41 7.76 -0.71 -6.20
N THR A 42 8.38 -1.83 -5.83
CA THR A 42 8.81 -2.09 -4.43
C THR A 42 9.87 -1.08 -3.98
N THR A 43 10.77 -0.65 -4.87
CA THR A 43 11.74 0.42 -4.59
C THR A 43 11.04 1.72 -4.23
N THR A 44 9.94 2.07 -4.92
CA THR A 44 9.13 3.25 -4.60
C THR A 44 8.56 3.16 -3.18
N VAL A 45 7.97 2.03 -2.80
CA VAL A 45 7.47 1.79 -1.44
C VAL A 45 8.59 1.90 -0.40
N GLN A 46 9.74 1.26 -0.65
CA GLN A 46 10.89 1.29 0.25
C GLN A 46 11.45 2.69 0.47
N LEU A 47 11.42 3.56 -0.54
CA LEU A 47 11.84 4.96 -0.43
C LEU A 47 10.88 5.78 0.42
N PHE A 48 9.56 5.62 0.26
CA PHE A 48 8.58 6.27 1.14
C PHE A 48 8.70 5.82 2.59
N LEU A 49 9.02 4.54 2.84
CA LEU A 49 9.27 3.99 4.18
C LEU A 49 10.64 4.35 4.76
N ASN A 50 11.52 4.94 3.92
CA ASN A 50 12.93 5.13 4.24
C ASN A 50 13.63 3.84 4.70
N PHE A 51 13.32 2.73 4.02
CA PHE A 51 14.07 1.48 4.17
C PHE A 51 15.35 1.52 3.31
N VAL A 52 15.33 2.32 2.26
CA VAL A 52 16.49 2.66 1.44
C VAL A 52 16.55 4.17 1.23
N GLN A 53 17.77 4.72 1.14
CA GLN A 53 17.97 6.14 0.86
C GLN A 53 17.85 6.42 -0.63
N PRO A 54 17.26 7.54 -1.06
CA PRO A 54 17.27 7.97 -2.44
C PRO A 54 18.71 8.32 -2.89
N THR A 55 19.01 8.08 -4.16
CA THR A 55 20.24 8.58 -4.78
C THR A 55 20.11 10.08 -5.06
N SER A 56 18.92 10.52 -5.50
CA SER A 56 18.55 11.94 -5.64
C SER A 56 17.04 12.09 -5.63
N GLY A 57 16.56 13.34 -5.56
CA GLY A 57 15.12 13.62 -5.43
C GLY A 57 14.62 13.43 -4.01
N GLN A 58 13.29 13.42 -3.83
CA GLN A 58 12.66 13.38 -2.51
C GLN A 58 11.40 12.51 -2.52
N SER A 59 11.16 11.81 -1.39
CA SER A 59 9.88 11.16 -1.07
C SER A 59 9.25 11.89 0.12
N LEU A 60 8.08 12.50 -0.09
CA LEU A 60 7.40 13.33 0.89
C LEU A 60 6.12 12.64 1.37
N VAL A 61 5.92 12.60 2.69
CA VAL A 61 4.71 12.12 3.36
C VAL A 61 4.13 13.25 4.17
N GLY A 62 2.98 13.78 3.77
CA GLY A 62 2.39 14.96 4.41
C GLY A 62 3.27 16.23 4.35
N GLY A 63 4.11 16.33 3.33
CA GLY A 63 5.11 17.38 3.18
C GLY A 63 6.44 17.14 3.92
N ILE A 64 6.55 16.06 4.68
CA ILE A 64 7.75 15.67 5.41
C ILE A 64 8.62 14.78 4.52
N ASP A 65 9.88 15.15 4.33
CA ASP A 65 10.85 14.33 3.61
C ASP A 65 11.20 13.07 4.43
N SER A 66 10.86 11.89 3.90
CA SER A 66 11.04 10.62 4.60
C SER A 66 12.52 10.27 4.84
N ALA A 67 13.44 10.81 4.05
CA ALA A 67 14.87 10.62 4.24
C ALA A 67 15.45 11.52 5.33
N ARG A 68 14.89 12.73 5.50
CA ARG A 68 15.36 13.72 6.49
C ARG A 68 14.74 13.54 7.87
N ASP A 69 13.44 13.26 7.92
CA ASP A 69 12.72 12.99 9.18
C ASP A 69 11.86 11.73 9.04
N PRO A 70 12.50 10.53 9.09
CA PRO A 70 11.81 9.27 8.89
C PRO A 70 10.80 8.95 9.99
N LEU A 71 11.02 9.43 11.22
CA LEU A 71 10.11 9.16 12.32
C LEU A 71 8.81 9.97 12.17
N ALA A 72 8.89 11.24 11.83
CA ALA A 72 7.71 12.07 11.59
C ALA A 72 6.93 11.58 10.35
N ALA A 73 7.61 11.23 9.26
CA ALA A 73 6.99 10.67 8.06
C ALA A 73 6.25 9.35 8.37
N ARG A 74 6.89 8.42 9.08
CA ARG A 74 6.31 7.13 9.45
C ARG A 74 5.12 7.25 10.40
N ARG A 75 5.02 8.30 11.22
CA ARG A 75 3.82 8.53 12.05
C ARG A 75 2.56 8.74 11.21
N LEU A 76 2.69 9.32 10.03
CA LEU A 76 1.58 9.58 9.10
C LEU A 76 1.27 8.41 8.16
N LEU A 77 2.16 7.41 8.08
CA LEU A 77 2.17 6.37 7.08
C LEU A 77 1.95 4.99 7.72
N ALA A 78 1.12 4.16 7.11
CA ALA A 78 1.05 2.74 7.41
C ALA A 78 1.47 1.93 6.17
N TYR A 79 1.98 0.74 6.40
CA TYR A 79 2.43 -0.19 5.36
C TYR A 79 1.84 -1.58 5.59
N ILE A 80 1.22 -2.11 4.57
CA ILE A 80 0.70 -3.49 4.54
C ILE A 80 1.51 -4.24 3.47
N PRO A 81 2.43 -5.10 3.87
CA PRO A 81 3.18 -5.95 2.95
C PRO A 81 2.30 -7.05 2.36
N GLU A 82 2.77 -7.68 1.29
CA GLU A 82 2.11 -8.84 0.70
C GLU A 82 1.80 -9.93 1.75
N ASN A 83 2.73 -10.18 2.66
CA ASN A 83 2.58 -11.12 3.76
C ASN A 83 2.62 -10.38 5.10
N VAL A 84 1.47 -10.21 5.72
CA VAL A 84 1.36 -9.58 7.04
C VAL A 84 1.80 -10.57 8.12
N ASN A 85 2.96 -10.30 8.73
CA ASN A 85 3.52 -11.12 9.78
C ASN A 85 2.99 -10.67 11.15
N LEU A 86 2.16 -11.50 11.75
CA LEU A 86 1.59 -11.33 13.08
C LEU A 86 2.15 -12.39 14.03
N TYR A 87 2.07 -12.13 15.33
CA TYR A 87 2.45 -13.11 16.34
C TYR A 87 1.45 -14.25 16.38
N GLY A 88 1.81 -15.41 15.82
CA GLY A 88 0.92 -16.53 15.56
C GLY A 88 0.16 -17.07 16.78
N LYS A 89 0.77 -17.02 17.96
CA LYS A 89 0.16 -17.46 19.22
C LYS A 89 -0.83 -16.45 19.83
N LEU A 90 -0.73 -15.18 19.44
CA LEU A 90 -1.64 -14.13 19.87
C LEU A 90 -2.88 -14.11 18.98
N SER A 91 -3.99 -13.68 19.55
CA SER A 91 -5.23 -13.40 18.82
C SER A 91 -5.11 -12.16 17.93
N GLY A 92 -6.10 -11.91 17.06
CA GLY A 92 -6.18 -10.69 16.29
C GLY A 92 -6.22 -9.43 17.16
N LEU A 93 -6.97 -9.51 18.26
CA LEU A 93 -7.10 -8.44 19.24
C LEU A 93 -5.77 -8.12 19.93
N GLU A 94 -5.08 -9.14 20.44
CA GLU A 94 -3.78 -8.99 21.12
C GLU A 94 -2.70 -8.49 20.15
N ASN A 95 -2.69 -8.94 18.89
CA ASN A 95 -1.81 -8.39 17.87
C ASN A 95 -2.09 -6.90 17.63
N LEU A 96 -3.37 -6.51 17.49
CA LEU A 96 -3.74 -5.11 17.28
C LEU A 96 -3.33 -4.25 18.49
N GLU A 97 -3.57 -4.70 19.74
CA GLU A 97 -3.15 -4.00 20.95
C GLU A 97 -1.62 -3.81 20.97
N TYR A 98 -0.88 -4.90 20.73
CA TYR A 98 0.58 -4.87 20.72
C TYR A 98 1.15 -3.86 19.71
N PHE A 99 0.71 -3.95 18.45
CA PHE A 99 1.23 -3.06 17.40
C PHE A 99 0.74 -1.61 17.57
N ASN A 100 -0.47 -1.38 18.11
CA ASN A 100 -0.91 -0.05 18.46
C ASN A 100 -0.06 0.56 19.58
N ALA A 101 0.18 -0.18 20.66
CA ALA A 101 1.03 0.29 21.75
C ALA A 101 2.46 0.60 21.26
N LEU A 102 3.02 -0.24 20.39
CA LEU A 102 4.34 -0.02 19.78
C LEU A 102 4.37 1.25 18.91
N ALA A 103 3.31 1.50 18.13
CA ALA A 103 3.26 2.62 17.18
C ALA A 103 2.93 3.96 17.84
N THR A 104 2.10 3.97 18.90
CA THR A 104 1.54 5.18 19.50
C THR A 104 2.03 5.46 20.92
N GLY A 105 2.61 4.45 21.59
CA GLY A 105 2.91 4.48 23.02
C GLY A 105 1.67 4.36 23.92
N GLN A 106 0.48 4.17 23.34
CA GLN A 106 -0.79 4.14 24.07
C GLN A 106 -1.44 2.76 23.98
N ARG A 107 -1.99 2.30 25.09
CA ARG A 107 -2.85 1.12 25.10
C ARG A 107 -4.29 1.54 24.90
N LEU A 108 -5.01 0.78 24.10
CA LEU A 108 -6.45 0.91 23.92
C LEU A 108 -7.15 -0.21 24.73
N GLU A 109 -8.36 0.07 25.16
CA GLU A 109 -9.23 -0.92 25.79
C GLU A 109 -9.81 -1.88 24.73
N ASP A 110 -10.39 -2.99 25.18
CA ASP A 110 -10.93 -4.06 24.34
C ASP A 110 -12.02 -3.55 23.36
N ALA A 111 -12.95 -2.72 23.82
CA ALA A 111 -14.06 -2.26 23.01
C ALA A 111 -13.64 -1.40 21.80
N PRO A 112 -12.75 -0.38 21.92
CA PRO A 112 -12.16 0.33 20.78
C PRO A 112 -11.38 -0.59 19.83
N LEU A 113 -10.62 -1.56 20.36
CA LEU A 113 -9.84 -2.47 19.52
C LEU A 113 -10.77 -3.36 18.67
N ARG A 114 -11.85 -3.90 19.26
CA ARG A 114 -12.86 -4.66 18.51
C ARG A 114 -13.55 -3.81 17.45
N ALA A 115 -13.84 -2.55 17.74
CA ALA A 115 -14.42 -1.64 16.77
C ALA A 115 -13.51 -1.45 15.55
N LEU A 116 -12.19 -1.31 15.75
CA LEU A 116 -11.22 -1.20 14.68
C LEU A 116 -11.11 -2.49 13.84
N LEU A 117 -11.14 -3.66 14.49
CA LEU A 117 -11.13 -4.94 13.76
C LEU A 117 -12.40 -5.10 12.91
N ARG A 118 -13.58 -4.74 13.45
CA ARG A 118 -14.83 -4.73 12.66
C ARG A 118 -14.79 -3.74 11.51
N GLN A 119 -14.27 -2.54 11.73
CA GLN A 119 -14.09 -1.54 10.68
C GLN A 119 -13.17 -2.05 9.57
N ALA A 120 -12.16 -2.84 9.90
CA ALA A 120 -11.30 -3.52 8.94
C ALA A 120 -11.93 -4.79 8.33
N GLY A 121 -13.19 -5.10 8.66
CA GLY A 121 -13.93 -6.24 8.11
C GLY A 121 -13.56 -7.60 8.71
N LEU A 122 -12.87 -7.65 9.87
CA LEU A 122 -12.62 -8.92 10.56
C LEU A 122 -13.88 -9.36 11.31
N PRO A 123 -14.36 -10.62 11.15
CA PRO A 123 -15.50 -11.14 11.91
C PRO A 123 -15.25 -11.11 13.42
N ASP A 124 -16.26 -10.73 14.21
CA ASP A 124 -16.14 -10.59 15.66
C ASP A 124 -15.70 -11.89 16.37
N GLU A 125 -16.19 -13.03 15.89
CA GLU A 125 -15.82 -14.36 16.41
C GLU A 125 -14.35 -14.73 16.10
N ALA A 126 -13.74 -14.08 15.15
CA ALA A 126 -12.33 -14.27 14.83
C ALA A 126 -11.42 -13.47 15.76
N ALA A 127 -11.85 -12.31 16.25
CA ALA A 127 -11.00 -11.37 16.97
C ALA A 127 -10.21 -11.97 18.14
N GLY A 128 -10.85 -12.90 18.89
CA GLY A 128 -10.25 -13.58 20.04
C GLY A 128 -9.49 -14.88 19.71
N ARG A 129 -9.44 -15.32 18.44
CA ARG A 129 -8.75 -16.56 18.08
C ARG A 129 -7.28 -16.30 17.71
N PRO A 130 -6.37 -17.25 17.98
CA PRO A 130 -4.97 -17.15 17.54
C PRO A 130 -4.84 -16.94 16.03
N VAL A 131 -3.99 -16.01 15.61
CA VAL A 131 -3.82 -15.67 14.19
C VAL A 131 -3.08 -16.76 13.39
N SER A 132 -2.52 -17.78 14.04
CA SER A 132 -2.00 -18.98 13.36
C SER A 132 -3.07 -19.67 12.51
N GLY A 133 -4.33 -19.60 12.91
CA GLY A 133 -5.49 -20.13 12.16
C GLY A 133 -6.14 -19.13 11.20
N TYR A 134 -5.57 -17.94 10.97
CA TYR A 134 -6.14 -16.94 10.06
C TYR A 134 -5.77 -17.21 8.61
N SER A 135 -6.73 -16.96 7.71
CA SER A 135 -6.43 -16.85 6.27
C SER A 135 -5.52 -15.63 6.00
N LYS A 136 -4.94 -15.55 4.80
CA LYS A 136 -4.14 -14.39 4.38
C LYS A 136 -4.98 -13.11 4.45
N GLY A 137 -6.22 -13.13 3.95
CA GLY A 137 -7.12 -11.97 4.00
C GLY A 137 -7.46 -11.52 5.43
N MET A 138 -7.65 -12.45 6.36
CA MET A 138 -7.87 -12.09 7.77
C MET A 138 -6.66 -11.39 8.39
N ARG A 139 -5.44 -11.84 8.06
CA ARG A 139 -4.21 -11.17 8.53
C ARG A 139 -4.07 -9.77 7.94
N GLN A 140 -4.42 -9.56 6.68
CA GLN A 140 -4.45 -8.24 6.06
C GLN A 140 -5.46 -7.31 6.73
N LYS A 141 -6.65 -7.80 7.08
CA LYS A 141 -7.66 -7.04 7.83
C LYS A 141 -7.11 -6.59 9.19
N VAL A 142 -6.35 -7.42 9.91
CA VAL A 142 -5.64 -6.99 11.14
C VAL A 142 -4.59 -5.92 10.82
N GLY A 143 -3.84 -6.05 9.74
CA GLY A 143 -2.90 -5.02 9.28
C GLY A 143 -3.58 -3.67 9.02
N ILE A 144 -4.74 -3.68 8.38
CA ILE A 144 -5.56 -2.47 8.18
C ILE A 144 -6.05 -1.91 9.52
N ALA A 145 -6.52 -2.76 10.46
CA ALA A 145 -6.92 -2.31 11.78
C ALA A 145 -5.78 -1.61 12.55
N ILE A 146 -4.54 -2.12 12.42
CA ILE A 146 -3.34 -1.48 12.97
C ILE A 146 -3.10 -0.09 12.33
N ALA A 147 -3.29 0.04 11.02
CA ALA A 147 -3.18 1.32 10.33
C ALA A 147 -4.22 2.35 10.83
N LEU A 148 -5.47 1.89 11.04
CA LEU A 148 -6.56 2.70 11.60
C LEU A 148 -6.27 3.10 13.04
N ALA A 149 -5.84 2.18 13.90
CA ALA A 149 -5.47 2.45 15.29
C ALA A 149 -4.39 3.53 15.40
N LYS A 150 -3.40 3.47 14.53
CA LYS A 150 -2.32 4.46 14.40
C LYS A 150 -2.81 5.81 13.86
N LYS A 151 -4.03 5.90 13.34
CA LYS A 151 -4.57 7.09 12.66
C LYS A 151 -3.69 7.52 11.48
N ALA A 152 -3.19 6.55 10.72
CA ALA A 152 -2.40 6.81 9.53
C ALA A 152 -3.21 7.66 8.53
N ARG A 153 -2.55 8.59 7.86
CA ARG A 153 -3.15 9.47 6.84
C ARG A 153 -2.82 9.00 5.43
N ALA A 154 -1.84 8.13 5.30
CA ALA A 154 -1.48 7.47 4.06
C ALA A 154 -1.23 5.97 4.28
N LEU A 155 -1.55 5.17 3.28
CA LEU A 155 -1.41 3.73 3.29
C LEU A 155 -0.60 3.28 2.07
N LEU A 156 0.44 2.49 2.31
CA LEU A 156 1.18 1.79 1.27
C LEU A 156 0.76 0.32 1.30
N LEU A 157 0.36 -0.21 0.16
CA LEU A 157 -0.06 -1.60 -0.02
C LEU A 157 0.85 -2.26 -1.05
N ASP A 158 1.45 -3.38 -0.69
CA ASP A 158 2.33 -4.14 -1.58
C ASP A 158 1.70 -5.51 -1.88
N GLU A 159 1.19 -5.68 -3.12
CA GLU A 159 0.51 -6.89 -3.60
C GLU A 159 -0.57 -7.41 -2.63
N PRO A 160 -1.53 -6.57 -2.18
CA PRO A 160 -2.38 -6.89 -1.04
C PRO A 160 -3.36 -8.04 -1.31
N THR A 161 -3.72 -8.32 -2.56
CA THR A 161 -4.66 -9.39 -2.93
C THR A 161 -3.98 -10.64 -3.50
N SER A 162 -2.65 -10.64 -3.61
CA SER A 162 -1.89 -11.81 -4.06
C SER A 162 -2.27 -13.05 -3.24
N GLY A 163 -2.73 -14.12 -3.91
CA GLY A 163 -3.12 -15.37 -3.25
C GLY A 163 -4.41 -15.31 -2.43
N LEU A 164 -5.23 -14.27 -2.54
CA LEU A 164 -6.59 -14.26 -2.05
C LEU A 164 -7.53 -14.94 -3.05
N ASP A 165 -8.59 -15.57 -2.54
CA ASP A 165 -9.70 -15.98 -3.40
C ASP A 165 -10.49 -14.76 -3.91
N PRO A 166 -11.30 -14.90 -4.99
CA PRO A 166 -12.03 -13.77 -5.58
C PRO A 166 -12.99 -13.05 -4.61
N LEU A 167 -13.59 -13.78 -3.66
CA LEU A 167 -14.49 -13.18 -2.67
C LEU A 167 -13.71 -12.28 -1.71
N ALA A 168 -12.61 -12.79 -1.15
CA ALA A 168 -11.75 -12.04 -0.25
C ALA A 168 -11.11 -10.83 -0.95
N ALA A 169 -10.73 -10.94 -2.24
CA ALA A 169 -10.23 -9.83 -3.02
C ALA A 169 -11.28 -8.73 -3.22
N ASN A 170 -12.53 -9.09 -3.52
CA ASN A 170 -13.64 -8.14 -3.62
C ASN A 170 -13.96 -7.44 -2.29
N GLU A 171 -13.95 -8.19 -1.17
CA GLU A 171 -14.12 -7.59 0.16
C GLU A 171 -12.99 -6.59 0.47
N PHE A 172 -11.76 -6.94 0.12
CA PHE A 172 -10.60 -6.07 0.28
C PHE A 172 -10.75 -4.79 -0.57
N ALA A 173 -11.18 -4.89 -1.83
CA ALA A 173 -11.39 -3.74 -2.70
C ALA A 173 -12.46 -2.78 -2.12
N ARG A 174 -13.56 -3.30 -1.56
CA ARG A 174 -14.58 -2.48 -0.88
C ARG A 174 -14.00 -1.76 0.34
N LEU A 175 -13.21 -2.46 1.15
CA LEU A 175 -12.55 -1.86 2.31
C LEU A 175 -11.61 -0.72 1.89
N ILE A 176 -10.85 -0.88 0.81
CA ILE A 176 -9.98 0.17 0.27
C ILE A 176 -10.79 1.39 -0.18
N GLU A 177 -11.94 1.17 -0.83
CA GLU A 177 -12.84 2.26 -1.22
C GLU A 177 -13.40 3.02 -0.01
N GLU A 178 -13.81 2.31 1.07
CA GLU A 178 -14.26 2.93 2.32
C GLU A 178 -13.16 3.79 2.96
N LEU A 179 -11.91 3.29 2.98
CA LEU A 179 -10.77 4.02 3.51
C LEU A 179 -10.45 5.26 2.67
N ARG A 180 -10.55 5.16 1.34
CA ARG A 180 -10.42 6.29 0.43
C ARG A 180 -11.45 7.38 0.73
N GLN A 181 -12.72 6.99 0.91
CA GLN A 181 -13.81 7.91 1.23
C GLN A 181 -13.62 8.61 2.59
N GLN A 182 -12.91 7.96 3.52
CA GLN A 182 -12.49 8.58 4.79
C GLN A 182 -11.30 9.55 4.64
N GLY A 183 -10.81 9.75 3.42
CA GLY A 183 -9.75 10.70 3.10
C GLY A 183 -8.33 10.14 3.20
N LEU A 184 -8.12 8.83 3.29
CA LEU A 184 -6.78 8.24 3.22
C LEU A 184 -6.20 8.40 1.81
N ALA A 185 -4.91 8.72 1.74
CA ALA A 185 -4.14 8.63 0.51
C ALA A 185 -3.56 7.22 0.40
N ILE A 186 -3.86 6.49 -0.66
CA ILE A 186 -3.47 5.08 -0.80
C ILE A 186 -2.59 4.91 -2.03
N LEU A 187 -1.37 4.42 -1.84
CA LEU A 187 -0.52 3.94 -2.92
C LEU A 187 -0.49 2.42 -2.86
N MET A 188 -1.03 1.79 -3.88
CA MET A 188 -1.10 0.34 -4.04
C MET A 188 -0.14 -0.10 -5.14
N VAL A 189 0.74 -1.03 -4.82
CA VAL A 189 1.56 -1.72 -5.81
C VAL A 189 0.92 -3.06 -6.09
N THR A 190 0.65 -3.34 -7.36
CA THR A 190 0.08 -4.62 -7.77
C THR A 190 0.45 -4.94 -9.23
N HIS A 191 0.29 -6.19 -9.63
CA HIS A 191 0.29 -6.64 -11.02
C HIS A 191 -1.12 -7.04 -11.49
N ASP A 192 -2.11 -6.95 -10.60
CA ASP A 192 -3.51 -7.28 -10.88
C ASP A 192 -4.23 -6.07 -11.51
N LEU A 193 -4.43 -6.14 -12.83
CA LEU A 193 -5.14 -5.10 -13.62
C LEU A 193 -6.60 -4.96 -13.18
N PHE A 194 -7.25 -6.07 -12.83
CA PHE A 194 -8.65 -6.06 -12.42
C PHE A 194 -8.82 -5.33 -11.09
N LEU A 195 -7.98 -5.63 -10.09
CA LEU A 195 -7.98 -4.92 -8.82
C LEU A 195 -7.68 -3.43 -9.01
N ALA A 196 -6.67 -3.11 -9.84
CA ALA A 196 -6.31 -1.72 -10.11
C ALA A 196 -7.46 -0.93 -10.75
N GLN A 197 -8.22 -1.56 -11.65
CA GLN A 197 -9.40 -0.98 -12.25
C GLN A 197 -10.56 -0.83 -11.25
N GLN A 198 -10.73 -1.80 -10.36
CA GLN A 198 -11.85 -1.86 -9.43
C GLN A 198 -11.77 -0.82 -8.31
N CYS A 199 -10.59 -0.62 -7.72
CA CYS A 199 -10.43 0.24 -6.55
C CYS A 199 -9.52 1.45 -6.78
N GLY A 200 -8.71 1.47 -7.84
CA GLY A 200 -7.87 2.61 -8.18
C GLY A 200 -8.69 3.80 -8.67
N THR A 201 -8.30 5.01 -8.30
CA THR A 201 -8.79 6.25 -8.92
C THR A 201 -7.90 6.63 -10.10
N ARG A 202 -6.61 6.38 -9.97
CA ARG A 202 -5.63 6.48 -11.05
C ARG A 202 -4.71 5.26 -11.05
N VAL A 203 -4.26 4.91 -12.24
CA VAL A 203 -3.32 3.81 -12.47
C VAL A 203 -2.08 4.38 -13.14
N GLY A 204 -0.93 4.11 -12.56
CA GLY A 204 0.38 4.41 -13.15
C GLY A 204 1.04 3.13 -13.64
N ILE A 205 1.58 3.14 -14.86
CA ILE A 205 2.34 2.02 -15.40
C ILE A 205 3.82 2.33 -15.28
N MET A 206 4.54 1.47 -14.59
CA MET A 206 5.98 1.56 -14.42
C MET A 206 6.73 0.59 -15.33
N GLN A 207 7.83 1.09 -15.92
CA GLN A 207 8.77 0.28 -16.69
C GLN A 207 10.19 0.80 -16.47
N ARG A 208 11.14 -0.12 -16.17
CA ARG A 208 12.58 0.20 -16.00
C ARG A 208 12.83 1.44 -15.12
N GLY A 209 12.14 1.51 -13.99
CA GLY A 209 12.29 2.61 -13.04
C GLY A 209 11.56 3.91 -13.39
N LYS A 210 10.80 3.96 -14.48
CA LYS A 210 10.06 5.14 -14.93
C LYS A 210 8.57 4.93 -14.88
N LEU A 211 7.83 5.98 -14.59
CA LEU A 211 6.38 6.06 -14.78
C LEU A 211 6.13 6.43 -16.24
N VAL A 212 5.71 5.45 -17.06
CA VAL A 212 5.58 5.63 -18.52
C VAL A 212 4.17 6.04 -18.96
N ALA A 213 3.16 5.74 -18.14
CA ALA A 213 1.78 6.17 -18.37
C ALA A 213 1.06 6.40 -17.05
N THR A 214 0.07 7.29 -17.07
CA THR A 214 -0.89 7.47 -15.97
C THR A 214 -2.29 7.60 -16.57
N LEU A 215 -3.22 6.81 -16.07
CA LEU A 215 -4.59 6.69 -16.55
C LEU A 215 -5.56 6.97 -15.41
N ASP A 216 -6.67 7.65 -15.70
CA ASP A 216 -7.79 7.83 -14.78
C ASP A 216 -8.77 6.67 -15.00
N THR A 217 -9.07 5.93 -13.94
CA THR A 217 -9.94 4.74 -14.04
C THR A 217 -11.39 5.08 -14.36
N ALA A 218 -11.86 6.28 -14.02
CA ALA A 218 -13.20 6.72 -14.34
C ALA A 218 -13.43 6.91 -15.86
N SER A 219 -12.36 7.16 -16.62
CA SER A 219 -12.41 7.37 -18.07
C SER A 219 -11.77 6.24 -18.89
N THR A 220 -11.22 5.21 -18.23
CA THR A 220 -10.47 4.12 -18.86
C THR A 220 -11.18 2.80 -18.58
N ASP A 221 -11.59 2.06 -19.59
CA ASP A 221 -12.11 0.71 -19.42
C ASP A 221 -10.99 -0.33 -19.26
N HIS A 222 -11.36 -1.54 -18.85
CA HIS A 222 -10.42 -2.61 -18.58
C HIS A 222 -9.55 -2.98 -19.81
N LEU A 223 -10.15 -3.02 -21.00
CA LEU A 223 -9.44 -3.35 -22.25
C LEU A 223 -8.41 -2.27 -22.62
N SER A 224 -8.75 -1.00 -22.41
CA SER A 224 -7.84 0.12 -22.63
C SER A 224 -6.70 0.13 -21.64
N LEU A 225 -6.95 -0.21 -20.36
CA LEU A 225 -5.91 -0.37 -19.36
C LEU A 225 -4.98 -1.54 -19.71
N GLU A 226 -5.52 -2.69 -20.10
CA GLU A 226 -4.76 -3.86 -20.53
C GLU A 226 -3.87 -3.54 -21.73
N ARG A 227 -4.41 -2.88 -22.76
CA ARG A 227 -3.63 -2.44 -23.93
C ARG A 227 -2.47 -1.53 -23.51
N ALA A 228 -2.75 -0.50 -22.71
CA ALA A 228 -1.70 0.40 -22.24
C ALA A 228 -0.61 -0.32 -21.45
N TYR A 229 -0.99 -1.33 -20.64
CA TYR A 229 -0.03 -2.17 -19.92
C TYR A 229 0.81 -3.04 -20.87
N LEU A 230 0.18 -3.67 -21.87
CA LEU A 230 0.87 -4.51 -22.87
C LEU A 230 1.79 -3.66 -23.76
N ASP A 231 1.35 -2.49 -24.21
CA ASP A 231 2.16 -1.58 -25.02
C ASP A 231 3.40 -1.13 -24.23
N ALA A 232 3.23 -0.75 -22.97
CA ALA A 232 4.33 -0.43 -22.08
C ALA A 232 5.29 -1.62 -21.90
N SER A 233 4.78 -2.85 -21.81
CA SER A 233 5.58 -4.07 -21.63
C SER A 233 6.29 -4.50 -22.92
N SER A 234 5.68 -4.30 -24.10
CA SER A 234 6.24 -4.71 -25.40
C SER A 234 7.42 -3.84 -25.88
N MET A 235 7.55 -2.62 -25.37
CA MET A 235 8.75 -1.79 -25.58
C MET A 235 10.02 -2.40 -24.99
N GLU A 236 9.93 -3.59 -24.41
CA GLU A 236 11.04 -4.38 -23.87
C GLU A 236 11.77 -5.21 -24.95
N ALA A 237 11.11 -5.50 -26.08
CA ALA A 237 11.59 -6.45 -27.10
C ALA A 237 12.34 -5.79 -28.27
N ALA A 238 12.51 -4.50 -28.26
CA ALA A 238 13.24 -3.71 -29.28
C ALA A 238 14.46 -3.02 -28.62
#